data_35c1138895b6d953f220cce10fa489f4
#
_entry.id   35c1138895b6d953f220cce10fa489f4
#
_cell.length_a   1.000
_cell.length_b   1.000
_cell.length_c   1.000
_cell.angle_alpha   90.00
_cell.angle_beta   90.00
_cell.angle_gamma   90.00
#
_symmetry.space_group_name_H-M   'P 1'
#
loop_
_entity.id
_entity.type
_entity.pdbx_description
1 polymer ?
#
loop_
_entity_poly.entity_id
_entity_poly.type
_entity_poly.pdbx_seq_one_letter_code
_entity_poly.pdbx_strand_id
1 'polypeptide(L)'
;MAHPRASRSLSSHLRSRLGLSGVHLALLHELLTPDQLRDPAQLAAAIGALPITGTARGPVAEAISPAGGVRLDGLSEELELRARPGLFCAGEMLDWEAPTGGYLLTASLASGVRAARGVLRRLGRG
;
A
#
# COMPACT_ATOMS: atom_id res chain seq x y z
N MET A 1 29.50 7.80 18.07
CA MET A 1 29.74 8.47 19.38
C MET A 1 28.41 8.80 20.03
N ALA A 2 28.16 8.32 21.25
CA ALA A 2 26.94 8.65 21.99
C ALA A 2 27.05 10.09 22.53
N HIS A 3 26.14 10.96 22.07
CA HIS A 3 26.06 12.32 22.63
C HIS A 3 25.13 12.30 23.86
N PRO A 4 25.61 12.73 25.04
CA PRO A 4 24.80 12.74 26.25
C PRO A 4 23.58 13.67 26.08
N ARG A 5 22.43 13.21 26.58
CA ARG A 5 21.12 13.90 26.43
C ARG A 5 21.04 15.19 27.28
N ALA A 6 21.93 15.35 28.24
CA ALA A 6 21.89 16.42 29.24
C ALA A 6 20.48 16.52 29.89
N SER A 7 19.97 17.73 30.13
CA SER A 7 18.62 17.98 30.71
C SER A 7 17.47 17.99 29.73
N ARG A 8 17.71 17.67 28.44
CA ARG A 8 16.66 17.71 27.40
C ARG A 8 15.74 16.50 27.45
N SER A 9 14.47 16.67 27.09
CA SER A 9 13.55 15.55 26.89
C SER A 9 14.04 14.65 25.75
N LEU A 10 13.65 13.36 25.76
CA LEU A 10 13.98 12.42 24.70
C LEU A 10 13.51 12.94 23.34
N SER A 11 12.25 13.37 23.23
CA SER A 11 11.68 13.91 22.00
C SER A 11 12.44 15.13 21.47
N SER A 12 12.85 16.05 22.37
CA SER A 12 13.64 17.21 21.99
C SER A 12 15.04 16.82 21.51
N HIS A 13 15.64 15.80 22.12
CA HIS A 13 16.94 15.28 21.73
C HIS A 13 16.88 14.62 20.36
N LEU A 14 15.92 13.71 20.13
CA LEU A 14 15.74 13.01 18.86
C LEU A 14 15.40 13.98 17.70
N ARG A 15 14.57 14.99 17.98
CA ARG A 15 14.25 16.04 16.99
C ARG A 15 15.50 16.81 16.58
N SER A 16 16.30 17.25 17.57
CA SER A 16 17.47 18.10 17.29
C SER A 16 18.64 17.35 16.65
N ARG A 17 18.78 16.05 16.90
CA ARG A 17 19.91 15.23 16.42
C ARG A 17 19.62 14.41 15.19
N LEU A 18 18.40 13.91 15.06
CA LEU A 18 17.99 12.98 13.99
C LEU A 18 16.86 13.53 13.11
N GLY A 19 16.36 14.74 13.40
CA GLY A 19 15.24 15.33 12.66
C GLY A 19 13.89 14.62 12.86
N LEU A 20 13.81 13.68 13.83
CA LEU A 20 12.57 12.94 14.09
C LEU A 20 11.52 13.85 14.74
N SER A 21 10.33 13.91 14.14
CA SER A 21 9.23 14.76 14.63
C SER A 21 7.87 14.14 14.30
N GLY A 22 6.80 14.69 14.84
CA GLY A 22 5.43 14.29 14.55
C GLY A 22 5.21 12.78 14.74
N VAL A 23 4.75 12.10 13.69
CA VAL A 23 4.37 10.68 13.73
C VAL A 23 5.52 9.76 14.13
N HIS A 24 6.76 10.06 13.76
CA HIS A 24 7.91 9.23 14.15
C HIS A 24 8.08 9.14 15.66
N LEU A 25 7.99 10.28 16.36
CA LEU A 25 8.09 10.31 17.82
C LEU A 25 6.87 9.67 18.48
N ALA A 26 5.67 9.90 17.94
CA ALA A 26 4.44 9.29 18.43
C ALA A 26 4.53 7.76 18.38
N LEU A 27 4.95 7.18 17.25
CA LEU A 27 5.12 5.74 17.09
C LEU A 27 6.15 5.15 18.06
N LEU A 28 7.29 5.82 18.27
CA LEU A 28 8.27 5.35 19.25
C LEU A 28 7.70 5.34 20.67
N HIS A 29 6.93 6.34 21.06
CA HIS A 29 6.33 6.41 22.40
C HIS A 29 5.15 5.44 22.57
N GLU A 30 4.42 5.11 21.49
CA GLU A 30 3.29 4.18 21.50
C GLU A 30 3.76 2.73 21.57
N LEU A 31 4.80 2.38 20.83
CA LEU A 31 5.20 0.99 20.60
C LEU A 31 6.36 0.52 21.48
N LEU A 32 7.13 1.42 22.10
CA LEU A 32 8.24 1.08 22.97
C LEU A 32 7.90 1.30 24.43
N THR A 33 8.34 0.38 25.28
CA THR A 33 8.25 0.53 26.73
C THR A 33 9.17 1.66 27.22
N PRO A 34 8.91 2.23 28.41
CA PRO A 34 9.78 3.25 28.99
C PRO A 34 11.25 2.79 29.15
N ASP A 35 11.48 1.51 29.38
CA ASP A 35 12.84 0.96 29.51
C ASP A 35 13.55 0.85 28.16
N GLN A 36 12.85 0.42 27.11
CA GLN A 36 13.36 0.43 25.74
C GLN A 36 13.68 1.85 25.24
N LEU A 37 12.88 2.84 25.62
CA LEU A 37 13.15 4.25 25.30
C LEU A 37 14.37 4.81 26.04
N ARG A 38 14.75 4.21 27.19
CA ARG A 38 15.94 4.60 27.97
C ARG A 38 17.21 3.91 27.51
N ASP A 39 17.07 2.75 26.88
CA ASP A 39 18.21 1.97 26.35
C ASP A 39 18.61 2.49 24.98
N PRO A 40 19.82 3.08 24.82
CA PRO A 40 20.26 3.63 23.53
C PRO A 40 20.34 2.58 22.41
N ALA A 41 20.66 1.34 22.71
CA ALA A 41 20.82 0.29 21.72
C ALA A 41 19.43 -0.16 21.18
N GLN A 42 18.48 -0.39 22.09
CA GLN A 42 17.10 -0.74 21.71
C GLN A 42 16.41 0.41 20.97
N LEU A 43 16.60 1.63 21.42
CA LEU A 43 16.07 2.82 20.76
C LEU A 43 16.64 2.99 19.35
N ALA A 44 17.94 2.80 19.16
CA ALA A 44 18.58 2.88 17.85
C ALA A 44 18.06 1.79 16.90
N ALA A 45 17.91 0.56 17.38
CA ALA A 45 17.33 -0.54 16.62
C ALA A 45 15.88 -0.23 16.18
N ALA A 46 15.06 0.30 17.09
CA ALA A 46 13.69 0.68 16.80
C ALA A 46 13.58 1.85 15.80
N ILE A 47 14.48 2.83 15.87
CA ILE A 47 14.53 3.92 14.88
C ILE A 47 14.86 3.39 13.49
N GLY A 48 15.71 2.37 13.39
CA GLY A 48 16.07 1.75 12.12
C GLY A 48 14.99 0.81 11.55
N ALA A 49 14.28 0.09 12.42
CA ALA A 49 13.27 -0.92 12.02
C ALA A 49 12.26 -1.12 13.15
N LEU A 50 11.27 -0.24 13.24
CA LEU A 50 10.21 -0.33 14.23
C LEU A 50 9.17 -1.40 13.80
N PRO A 51 9.00 -2.51 14.55
CA PRO A 51 7.98 -3.50 14.24
C PRO A 51 6.59 -2.94 14.55
N ILE A 52 5.72 -2.86 13.55
CA ILE A 52 4.31 -2.49 13.70
C ILE A 52 3.47 -3.73 13.41
N THR A 53 2.78 -4.24 14.41
CA THR A 53 1.93 -5.41 14.27
C THR A 53 0.52 -4.99 13.87
N GLY A 54 0.08 -5.40 12.69
CA GLY A 54 -1.32 -5.25 12.29
C GLY A 54 -2.20 -6.24 13.05
N THR A 55 -3.26 -5.76 13.70
CA THR A 55 -4.17 -6.57 14.51
C THR A 55 -5.38 -7.07 13.73
N ALA A 56 -5.85 -6.32 12.75
CA ALA A 56 -6.97 -6.66 11.88
C ALA A 56 -6.91 -5.87 10.57
N ARG A 57 -7.65 -6.34 9.57
CA ARG A 57 -7.94 -5.56 8.37
C ARG A 57 -9.08 -4.60 8.67
N GLY A 58 -9.07 -3.43 8.05
CA GLY A 58 -10.19 -2.50 8.10
C GLY A 58 -11.45 -3.04 7.39
N PRO A 59 -12.62 -2.44 7.62
CA PRO A 59 -13.84 -2.81 6.92
C PRO A 59 -13.70 -2.62 5.41
N VAL A 60 -14.23 -3.56 4.61
CA VAL A 60 -14.19 -3.47 3.14
C VAL A 60 -14.89 -2.20 2.62
N ALA A 61 -15.93 -1.73 3.32
CA ALA A 61 -16.63 -0.49 2.98
C ALA A 61 -15.75 0.77 3.05
N GLU A 62 -14.63 0.73 3.78
CA GLU A 62 -13.67 1.82 3.92
C GLU A 62 -12.42 1.63 3.04
N ALA A 63 -12.35 0.51 2.31
CA ALA A 63 -11.20 0.20 1.48
C ALA A 63 -11.13 1.13 0.27
N ILE A 64 -9.96 1.72 0.05
CA ILE A 64 -9.68 2.53 -1.15
C ILE A 64 -9.42 1.60 -2.34
N SER A 65 -8.81 0.44 -2.09
CA SER A 65 -8.47 -0.55 -3.12
C SER A 65 -8.52 -1.94 -2.49
N PRO A 66 -9.60 -2.70 -2.70
CA PRO A 66 -9.73 -4.06 -2.18
C PRO A 66 -8.98 -5.06 -3.07
N ALA A 67 -8.51 -6.15 -2.46
CA ALA A 67 -7.95 -7.29 -3.17
C ALA A 67 -9.07 -8.21 -3.70
N GLY A 68 -8.77 -8.91 -4.81
CA GLY A 68 -9.69 -9.82 -5.46
C GLY A 68 -10.49 -9.17 -6.60
N GLY A 69 -11.09 -10.00 -7.43
CA GLY A 69 -11.84 -9.51 -8.60
C GLY A 69 -12.09 -10.60 -9.64
N VAL A 70 -12.30 -10.18 -10.88
CA VAL A 70 -12.45 -11.07 -12.02
C VAL A 70 -11.09 -11.65 -12.39
N ARG A 71 -10.95 -12.97 -12.25
CA ARG A 71 -9.69 -13.69 -12.49
C ARG A 71 -9.26 -13.60 -13.95
N LEU A 72 -7.97 -13.33 -14.17
CA LEU A 72 -7.40 -13.17 -15.51
C LEU A 72 -7.43 -14.47 -16.33
N ASP A 73 -7.33 -15.64 -15.69
CA ASP A 73 -7.43 -16.94 -16.37
C ASP A 73 -8.83 -17.23 -16.93
N GLY A 74 -9.86 -16.57 -16.40
CA GLY A 74 -11.25 -16.59 -16.90
C GLY A 74 -11.48 -15.69 -18.11
N LEU A 75 -10.49 -14.89 -18.54
CA LEU A 75 -10.61 -13.92 -19.62
C LEU A 75 -9.81 -14.33 -20.86
N SER A 76 -10.24 -13.85 -22.03
CA SER A 76 -9.43 -13.89 -23.26
C SER A 76 -8.33 -12.81 -23.21
N GLU A 77 -7.47 -12.79 -24.24
CA GLU A 77 -6.47 -11.72 -24.40
C GLU A 77 -7.11 -10.34 -24.51
N GLU A 78 -8.29 -10.25 -25.09
CA GLU A 78 -9.06 -9.01 -25.22
C GLU A 78 -9.95 -8.69 -24.00
N LEU A 79 -9.78 -9.42 -22.90
CA LEU A 79 -10.54 -9.28 -21.65
C LEU A 79 -12.03 -9.62 -21.77
N GLU A 80 -12.40 -10.44 -22.75
CA GLU A 80 -13.73 -11.06 -22.84
C GLU A 80 -13.85 -12.24 -21.88
N LEU A 81 -14.93 -12.34 -21.13
CA LEU A 81 -15.18 -13.43 -20.20
C LEU A 81 -15.42 -14.74 -20.97
N ARG A 82 -14.55 -15.75 -20.80
CA ARG A 82 -14.65 -17.05 -21.50
C ARG A 82 -15.95 -17.78 -21.22
N ALA A 83 -16.43 -17.70 -19.97
CA ALA A 83 -17.68 -18.33 -19.55
C ALA A 83 -18.94 -17.59 -20.09
N ARG A 84 -18.79 -16.37 -20.59
CA ARG A 84 -19.91 -15.56 -21.05
C ARG A 84 -19.52 -14.65 -22.21
N PRO A 85 -19.43 -15.21 -23.44
CA PRO A 85 -19.05 -14.45 -24.62
C PRO A 85 -19.91 -13.20 -24.83
N GLY A 86 -19.28 -12.08 -25.17
CA GLY A 86 -19.91 -10.77 -25.32
C GLY A 86 -19.81 -9.88 -24.07
N LEU A 87 -19.33 -10.43 -22.93
CA LEU A 87 -19.08 -9.65 -21.72
C LEU A 87 -17.59 -9.40 -21.56
N PHE A 88 -17.22 -8.14 -21.42
CA PHE A 88 -15.83 -7.69 -21.25
C PHE A 88 -15.65 -7.07 -19.87
N CYS A 89 -14.50 -7.32 -19.26
CA CYS A 89 -14.15 -6.82 -17.93
C CYS A 89 -12.87 -5.99 -18.02
N ALA A 90 -12.81 -4.83 -17.35
CA ALA A 90 -11.63 -3.96 -17.38
C ALA A 90 -11.53 -3.11 -16.12
N GLY A 91 -10.39 -2.50 -15.90
CA GLY A 91 -10.16 -1.61 -14.77
C GLY A 91 -9.88 -2.36 -13.48
N GLU A 92 -10.24 -1.73 -12.38
CA GLU A 92 -9.97 -2.22 -11.02
C GLU A 92 -10.78 -3.47 -10.64
N MET A 93 -11.79 -3.83 -11.43
CA MET A 93 -12.52 -5.09 -11.22
C MET A 93 -11.71 -6.35 -11.55
N LEU A 94 -10.59 -6.22 -12.23
CA LEU A 94 -9.70 -7.35 -12.54
C LEU A 94 -8.93 -7.79 -11.30
N ASP A 95 -8.75 -9.11 -11.13
CA ASP A 95 -8.01 -9.69 -9.99
C ASP A 95 -6.49 -9.54 -10.20
N TRP A 96 -6.00 -8.37 -9.91
CA TRP A 96 -4.57 -8.04 -9.83
C TRP A 96 -4.37 -6.84 -8.91
N GLU A 97 -3.17 -6.69 -8.38
CA GLU A 97 -2.85 -5.66 -7.40
C GLU A 97 -1.62 -4.86 -7.83
N ALA A 98 -1.66 -3.57 -7.56
CA ALA A 98 -0.52 -2.68 -7.63
C ALA A 98 -0.63 -1.62 -6.51
N PRO A 99 0.51 -1.06 -6.05
CA PRO A 99 0.46 0.07 -5.13
C PRO A 99 -0.42 1.19 -5.69
N THR A 100 -1.21 1.81 -4.82
CA THR A 100 -2.05 2.95 -5.18
C THR A 100 -1.21 4.06 -5.79
N GLY A 101 -1.63 4.61 -6.93
CA GLY A 101 -0.93 5.68 -7.64
C GLY A 101 -1.02 5.55 -9.15
N GLY A 102 -0.11 6.22 -9.86
CA GLY A 102 -0.14 6.31 -11.32
C GLY A 102 -0.08 4.97 -12.06
N TYR A 103 0.59 3.96 -11.49
CA TYR A 103 0.70 2.65 -12.14
C TYR A 103 -0.64 1.92 -12.20
N LEU A 104 -1.37 1.85 -11.09
CA LEU A 104 -2.70 1.23 -11.03
C LEU A 104 -3.68 1.91 -11.98
N LEU A 105 -3.72 3.23 -11.97
CA LEU A 105 -4.59 4.02 -12.84
C LEU A 105 -4.24 3.81 -14.33
N THR A 106 -2.97 3.84 -14.68
CA THR A 106 -2.49 3.62 -16.05
C THR A 106 -2.89 2.24 -16.57
N ALA A 107 -2.72 1.19 -15.76
CA ALA A 107 -3.10 -0.16 -16.13
C ALA A 107 -4.62 -0.32 -16.25
N SER A 108 -5.39 0.30 -15.36
CA SER A 108 -6.86 0.30 -15.44
C SER A 108 -7.36 0.95 -16.74
N LEU A 109 -6.81 2.10 -17.13
CA LEU A 109 -7.12 2.76 -18.41
C LEU A 109 -6.68 1.92 -19.62
N ALA A 110 -5.48 1.34 -19.57
CA ALA A 110 -4.98 0.48 -20.64
C ALA A 110 -5.84 -0.77 -20.84
N SER A 111 -6.33 -1.38 -19.76
CA SER A 111 -7.26 -2.51 -19.83
C SER A 111 -8.60 -2.13 -20.48
N GLY A 112 -9.10 -0.92 -20.20
CA GLY A 112 -10.28 -0.38 -20.85
C GLY A 112 -10.11 -0.25 -22.36
N VAL A 113 -8.97 0.29 -22.82
CA VAL A 113 -8.65 0.37 -24.25
C VAL A 113 -8.57 -1.02 -24.89
N ARG A 114 -7.96 -2.00 -24.19
CA ARG A 114 -7.85 -3.38 -24.67
C ARG A 114 -9.20 -4.05 -24.82
N ALA A 115 -10.08 -3.91 -23.82
CA ALA A 115 -11.43 -4.41 -23.86
C ALA A 115 -12.25 -3.77 -25.00
N ALA A 116 -12.15 -2.45 -25.18
CA ALA A 116 -12.83 -1.74 -26.26
C ALA A 116 -12.43 -2.24 -27.65
N ARG A 117 -11.13 -2.50 -27.87
CA ARG A 117 -10.64 -3.13 -29.11
C ARG A 117 -11.22 -4.53 -29.31
N GLY A 118 -11.35 -5.32 -28.25
CA GLY A 118 -12.01 -6.62 -28.28
C GLY A 118 -13.48 -6.53 -28.69
N VAL A 119 -14.20 -5.57 -28.13
CA VAL A 119 -15.60 -5.29 -28.52
C VAL A 119 -15.70 -4.94 -30.00
N LEU A 120 -14.84 -4.04 -30.50
CA LEU A 120 -14.85 -3.64 -31.92
C LEU A 120 -14.58 -4.82 -32.84
N ARG A 121 -13.58 -5.66 -32.52
CA ARG A 121 -13.29 -6.89 -33.29
C ARG A 121 -14.49 -7.83 -33.31
N ARG A 122 -15.14 -8.04 -32.18
CA ARG A 122 -16.34 -8.88 -32.08
C ARG A 122 -17.49 -8.35 -32.92
N LEU A 123 -17.64 -7.04 -33.06
CA LEU A 123 -18.64 -6.39 -33.87
C LEU A 123 -18.25 -6.26 -35.36
N GLY A 124 -17.11 -6.79 -35.77
CA GLY A 124 -16.60 -6.66 -37.14
C GLY A 124 -16.24 -5.22 -37.54
N ARG A 125 -15.86 -4.39 -36.56
CA ARG A 125 -15.53 -2.97 -36.73
C ARG A 125 -14.08 -2.63 -36.38
N GLY A 126 -13.23 -3.65 -36.23
CA GLY A 126 -11.81 -3.51 -35.88
C GLY A 126 -10.88 -3.79 -37.04
#